data_a306e86bdd0a9752826fe8bcbb70197e
#
_entry.id   a306e86bdd0a9752826fe8bcbb70197e
#
_cell.length_a   1.000
_cell.length_b   1.000
_cell.length_c   1.000
_cell.angle_alpha   90.00
_cell.angle_beta   90.00
_cell.angle_gamma   90.00
#
_symmetry.space_group_name_H-M   'P 1'
#
loop_
_entity.id
_entity.type
_entity.pdbx_description
1 polymer ?
#
loop_
_entity_poly.entity_id
_entity_poly.type
_entity_poly.pdbx_seq_one_letter_code
_entity_poly.pdbx_strand_id
1 'polypeptide(L)'
;LSGICPNPLAIQLDWQPESEHGGIYQLVGDGYKIDKDNKWVSGPLMASGIKTGINVEVRIGGPPVGFQPAQALMYADPSIFMGFARVTELISSYKDLPIVAVMATLDKSPFSIYWDAATYPDVNSISDLKKHDVTIMLGRPDIGWKYFVAKGIMKKSQMDLSDMAKPAAFISANGKLAEAGFATAEPFLYEVEIAEWGKPVKVQLLHDAGFPEYFQALAVKKEDIDKKSECLEKLVPIIQQSHVDYINNPNKTNKLIVKLANTYLTGWVYTMPAAIFSHRQQLALDIVGNGDNYFIGDFVPSRVERLVEIVGFVTDVDVSSLDPKEMVTNKFLDPSIGL
;
A
#
# COMPACT_ATOMS: atom_id res chain seq x y z
N LEU A 1 -24.05 4.75 -10.98
CA LEU A 1 -22.97 5.75 -11.08
C LEU A 1 -23.00 6.52 -12.41
N SER A 2 -23.76 6.05 -13.41
CA SER A 2 -23.87 6.72 -14.72
C SER A 2 -24.39 8.15 -14.58
N GLY A 3 -23.74 9.09 -15.27
CA GLY A 3 -24.06 10.52 -15.21
C GLY A 3 -23.59 11.26 -13.95
N ILE A 4 -23.03 10.54 -12.97
CA ILE A 4 -22.57 11.09 -11.69
C ILE A 4 -21.07 11.01 -11.55
N CYS A 5 -20.48 9.84 -11.85
CA CYS A 5 -19.04 9.59 -11.80
C CYS A 5 -18.41 9.62 -13.19
N PRO A 6 -17.08 9.83 -13.30
CA PRO A 6 -16.36 9.67 -14.56
C PRO A 6 -16.56 8.26 -15.18
N ASN A 7 -16.51 8.18 -16.52
CA ASN A 7 -16.60 6.90 -17.22
C ASN A 7 -15.62 6.89 -18.42
N PRO A 8 -14.52 6.10 -18.39
CA PRO A 8 -14.16 5.18 -17.29
C PRO A 8 -13.74 5.92 -16.03
N LEU A 9 -13.90 5.25 -14.88
CA LEU A 9 -13.36 5.67 -13.59
C LEU A 9 -11.92 5.16 -13.49
N ALA A 10 -10.94 6.02 -13.73
CA ALA A 10 -9.54 5.63 -13.68
C ALA A 10 -8.98 5.71 -12.25
N ILE A 11 -8.38 4.61 -11.80
CA ILE A 11 -7.70 4.48 -10.50
C ILE A 11 -6.24 4.15 -10.74
N GLN A 12 -5.34 4.99 -10.23
CA GLN A 12 -3.89 4.80 -10.28
C GLN A 12 -3.41 4.07 -9.04
N LEU A 13 -2.84 2.88 -9.21
CA LEU A 13 -2.20 2.14 -8.14
C LEU A 13 -0.76 2.63 -7.93
N ASP A 14 -0.19 2.29 -6.78
CA ASP A 14 1.19 2.63 -6.40
C ASP A 14 2.21 1.57 -6.85
N TRP A 15 1.76 0.37 -7.20
CA TRP A 15 2.61 -0.74 -7.60
C TRP A 15 2.00 -1.60 -8.69
N GLN A 16 2.69 -2.69 -9.03
CA GLN A 16 2.27 -3.70 -9.98
C GLN A 16 1.17 -4.60 -9.40
N PRO A 17 0.53 -5.48 -10.22
CA PRO A 17 -0.59 -6.28 -9.73
C PRO A 17 -0.19 -7.21 -8.57
N GLU A 18 -0.84 -7.04 -7.43
CA GLU A 18 -0.61 -7.83 -6.22
C GLU A 18 -1.88 -7.87 -5.34
N SER A 19 -1.87 -8.73 -4.33
CA SER A 19 -3.03 -9.04 -3.51
C SER A 19 -3.46 -7.87 -2.60
N GLU A 20 -2.56 -6.97 -2.22
CA GLU A 20 -2.89 -5.75 -1.47
C GLU A 20 -3.83 -4.82 -2.26
N HIS A 21 -3.79 -4.89 -3.58
CA HIS A 21 -4.73 -4.16 -4.46
C HIS A 21 -6.04 -4.93 -4.72
N GLY A 22 -6.23 -6.07 -4.06
CA GLY A 22 -7.33 -6.99 -4.34
C GLY A 22 -8.71 -6.34 -4.30
N GLY A 23 -8.97 -5.44 -3.34
CA GLY A 23 -10.23 -4.71 -3.25
C GLY A 23 -10.52 -3.81 -4.44
N ILE A 24 -9.49 -3.27 -5.10
CA ILE A 24 -9.66 -2.48 -6.33
C ILE A 24 -9.87 -3.38 -7.55
N TYR A 25 -9.09 -4.46 -7.69
CA TYR A 25 -9.31 -5.42 -8.78
C TYR A 25 -10.64 -6.16 -8.67
N GLN A 26 -11.20 -6.30 -7.47
CA GLN A 26 -12.54 -6.86 -7.24
C GLN A 26 -13.66 -6.04 -7.92
N LEU A 27 -13.44 -4.75 -8.16
CA LEU A 27 -14.38 -3.88 -8.88
C LEU A 27 -14.48 -4.22 -10.37
N VAL A 28 -13.49 -4.92 -10.95
CA VAL A 28 -13.42 -5.20 -12.39
C VAL A 28 -14.32 -6.39 -12.74
N GLY A 29 -15.41 -6.13 -13.44
CA GLY A 29 -16.37 -7.14 -13.87
C GLY A 29 -15.94 -7.93 -15.10
N ASP A 30 -16.62 -9.05 -15.33
CA ASP A 30 -16.40 -9.89 -16.48
C ASP A 30 -16.61 -9.13 -17.81
N GLY A 31 -15.86 -9.50 -18.85
CA GLY A 31 -15.81 -8.78 -20.11
C GLY A 31 -14.78 -7.65 -20.13
N TYR A 32 -13.90 -7.59 -19.13
CA TYR A 32 -12.80 -6.64 -19.08
C TYR A 32 -11.84 -6.81 -20.26
N LYS A 33 -11.15 -5.71 -20.58
CA LYS A 33 -10.07 -5.65 -21.58
C LYS A 33 -8.75 -5.35 -20.87
N ILE A 34 -7.67 -5.95 -21.35
CA ILE A 34 -6.31 -5.69 -20.87
C ILE A 34 -5.57 -4.90 -21.93
N ASP A 35 -5.16 -3.69 -21.61
CA ASP A 35 -4.22 -2.90 -22.38
C ASP A 35 -2.81 -3.21 -21.88
N LYS A 36 -2.13 -4.13 -22.57
CA LYS A 36 -0.77 -4.55 -22.20
C LYS A 36 0.30 -3.51 -22.49
N ASP A 37 0.03 -2.56 -23.39
CA ASP A 37 0.99 -1.52 -23.75
C ASP A 37 0.97 -0.40 -22.69
N ASN A 38 -0.21 0.04 -22.28
CA ASN A 38 -0.39 1.03 -21.23
C ASN A 38 -0.39 0.44 -19.80
N LYS A 39 -0.45 -0.90 -19.67
CA LYS A 39 -0.50 -1.62 -18.38
C LYS A 39 -1.78 -1.30 -17.58
N TRP A 40 -2.91 -1.31 -18.28
CA TRP A 40 -4.23 -1.07 -17.70
C TRP A 40 -5.15 -2.27 -17.87
N VAL A 41 -6.09 -2.43 -16.93
CA VAL A 41 -7.26 -3.29 -17.11
C VAL A 41 -8.51 -2.42 -17.01
N SER A 42 -9.43 -2.54 -17.96
CA SER A 42 -10.69 -1.79 -17.97
C SER A 42 -11.87 -2.73 -18.19
N GLY A 43 -12.92 -2.55 -17.39
CA GLY A 43 -14.13 -3.36 -17.48
C GLY A 43 -15.32 -2.74 -16.73
N PRO A 44 -16.49 -3.38 -16.78
CA PRO A 44 -17.64 -2.89 -16.01
C PRO A 44 -17.29 -2.75 -14.54
N LEU A 45 -17.57 -1.58 -13.94
CA LEU A 45 -17.44 -1.40 -12.50
C LEU A 45 -18.57 -2.14 -11.80
N MET A 46 -18.18 -3.02 -10.87
CA MET A 46 -19.11 -3.89 -10.14
C MET A 46 -19.28 -3.44 -8.69
N ALA A 47 -20.52 -3.43 -8.21
CA ALA A 47 -20.87 -3.31 -6.81
C ALA A 47 -21.43 -4.68 -6.35
N SER A 48 -20.62 -5.48 -5.63
CA SER A 48 -20.99 -6.84 -5.16
C SER A 48 -21.69 -7.68 -6.25
N GLY A 49 -21.08 -7.73 -7.44
CA GLY A 49 -21.59 -8.50 -8.57
C GLY A 49 -22.64 -7.80 -9.45
N ILE A 50 -23.06 -6.58 -9.11
CA ILE A 50 -24.03 -5.79 -9.88
C ILE A 50 -23.31 -4.71 -10.67
N LYS A 51 -23.63 -4.56 -11.97
CA LYS A 51 -23.07 -3.51 -12.82
C LYS A 51 -23.58 -2.12 -12.38
N THR A 52 -22.68 -1.16 -12.23
CA THR A 52 -23.00 0.20 -11.79
C THR A 52 -23.37 1.16 -12.93
N GLY A 53 -23.22 0.71 -14.19
CA GLY A 53 -23.51 1.51 -15.38
C GLY A 53 -22.31 2.30 -15.90
N ILE A 54 -21.11 2.20 -15.25
CA ILE A 54 -19.86 2.76 -15.75
C ILE A 54 -18.77 1.69 -15.81
N ASN A 55 -17.65 2.02 -16.44
CA ASN A 55 -16.44 1.18 -16.41
C ASN A 55 -15.45 1.70 -15.37
N VAL A 56 -14.67 0.78 -14.80
CA VAL A 56 -13.46 1.09 -14.04
C VAL A 56 -12.23 0.82 -14.91
N GLU A 57 -11.20 1.62 -14.76
CA GLU A 57 -9.89 1.43 -15.36
C GLU A 57 -8.83 1.44 -14.25
N VAL A 58 -8.12 0.34 -14.08
CA VAL A 58 -7.10 0.18 -13.05
C VAL A 58 -5.73 0.22 -13.71
N ARG A 59 -4.91 1.19 -13.33
CA ARG A 59 -3.58 1.45 -13.86
C ARG A 59 -2.53 1.10 -12.84
N ILE A 60 -1.50 0.36 -13.25
CA ILE A 60 -0.42 -0.02 -12.33
C ILE A 60 0.58 1.12 -12.13
N GLY A 61 1.27 1.07 -10.97
CA GLY A 61 2.36 1.96 -10.60
C GLY A 61 3.73 1.27 -10.62
N GLY A 62 4.67 1.84 -9.88
CA GLY A 62 6.02 1.30 -9.72
C GLY A 62 6.93 1.53 -10.93
N PRO A 63 7.80 0.56 -11.27
CA PRO A 63 8.78 0.71 -12.35
C PRO A 63 8.21 1.15 -13.70
N PRO A 64 7.04 0.65 -14.17
CA PRO A 64 6.48 1.04 -15.46
C PRO A 64 6.13 2.52 -15.60
N VAL A 65 5.92 3.23 -14.50
CA VAL A 65 5.68 4.67 -14.46
C VAL A 65 6.87 5.46 -13.92
N GLY A 66 8.07 4.86 -13.89
CA GLY A 66 9.29 5.50 -13.42
C GLY A 66 9.26 5.82 -11.91
N PHE A 67 8.55 5.03 -11.12
CA PHE A 67 8.34 5.23 -9.68
C PHE A 67 7.71 6.58 -9.31
N GLN A 68 6.99 7.20 -10.25
CA GLN A 68 6.26 8.41 -9.94
C GLN A 68 5.12 8.12 -8.95
N PRO A 69 4.96 8.95 -7.91
CA PRO A 69 3.87 8.78 -6.95
C PRO A 69 2.52 9.11 -7.60
N ALA A 70 1.45 8.49 -7.11
CA ALA A 70 0.12 8.63 -7.70
C ALA A 70 -0.36 10.08 -7.80
N GLN A 71 -0.05 10.94 -6.80
CA GLN A 71 -0.42 12.36 -6.85
C GLN A 71 0.23 13.08 -8.03
N ALA A 72 1.49 12.80 -8.35
CA ALA A 72 2.14 13.41 -9.52
C ALA A 72 1.47 12.96 -10.83
N LEU A 73 1.16 11.67 -10.95
CA LEU A 73 0.43 11.12 -12.10
C LEU A 73 -0.97 11.71 -12.24
N MET A 74 -1.71 11.87 -11.13
CA MET A 74 -3.05 12.47 -11.11
C MET A 74 -3.04 13.93 -11.59
N TYR A 75 -1.99 14.70 -11.26
CA TYR A 75 -1.86 16.07 -11.74
C TYR A 75 -1.36 16.17 -13.18
N ALA A 76 -0.56 15.20 -13.63
CA ALA A 76 -0.10 15.11 -15.00
C ALA A 76 -1.19 14.63 -15.98
N ASP A 77 -2.06 13.71 -15.53
CA ASP A 77 -3.17 13.15 -16.33
C ASP A 77 -4.51 13.38 -15.62
N PRO A 78 -5.32 14.36 -16.09
CA PRO A 78 -6.63 14.66 -15.51
C PRO A 78 -7.66 13.54 -15.61
N SER A 79 -7.43 12.50 -16.42
CA SER A 79 -8.32 11.35 -16.52
C SER A 79 -8.25 10.45 -15.29
N ILE A 80 -7.17 10.51 -14.53
CA ILE A 80 -7.01 9.75 -13.27
C ILE A 80 -7.87 10.42 -12.19
N PHE A 81 -8.88 9.72 -11.74
CA PHE A 81 -9.82 10.24 -10.73
C PHE A 81 -9.34 9.99 -9.30
N MET A 82 -8.82 8.80 -9.03
CA MET A 82 -8.34 8.39 -7.72
C MET A 82 -6.94 7.78 -7.82
N GLY A 83 -6.17 7.82 -6.73
CA GLY A 83 -4.87 7.18 -6.70
C GLY A 83 -4.47 6.72 -5.28
N PHE A 84 -3.61 5.72 -5.23
CA PHE A 84 -3.02 5.23 -3.99
C PHE A 84 -1.81 6.08 -3.61
N ALA A 85 -1.83 6.63 -2.39
CA ALA A 85 -0.72 7.39 -1.85
C ALA A 85 -0.51 7.07 -0.37
N ARG A 86 0.69 7.31 0.13
CA ARG A 86 0.95 7.27 1.57
C ARG A 86 0.49 8.58 2.19
N VAL A 87 -0.03 8.52 3.42
CA VAL A 87 -0.45 9.76 4.11
C VAL A 87 0.75 10.68 4.35
N THR A 88 1.95 10.16 4.61
CA THR A 88 3.17 10.98 4.70
C THR A 88 3.52 11.67 3.38
N GLU A 89 3.20 11.08 2.21
CA GLU A 89 3.37 11.72 0.91
C GLU A 89 2.35 12.84 0.69
N LEU A 90 1.09 12.64 1.11
CA LEU A 90 0.07 13.69 1.09
C LEU A 90 0.56 14.91 1.88
N ILE A 91 1.06 14.68 3.10
CA ILE A 91 1.58 15.71 3.98
C ILE A 91 2.79 16.40 3.33
N SER A 92 3.72 15.63 2.78
CA SER A 92 4.94 16.19 2.19
C SER A 92 4.71 17.04 0.95
N SER A 93 3.63 16.77 0.20
CA SER A 93 3.30 17.48 -1.06
C SER A 93 2.06 18.38 -0.98
N TYR A 94 1.55 18.66 0.22
CA TYR A 94 0.24 19.29 0.40
C TYR A 94 0.11 20.68 -0.23
N LYS A 95 1.21 21.40 -0.41
CA LYS A 95 1.23 22.73 -1.05
C LYS A 95 1.24 22.62 -2.58
N ASP A 96 1.97 21.65 -3.12
CA ASP A 96 2.28 21.57 -4.55
C ASP A 96 1.32 20.65 -5.31
N LEU A 97 0.94 19.54 -4.71
CA LEU A 97 0.09 18.49 -5.31
C LEU A 97 -1.02 18.07 -4.31
N PRO A 98 -1.93 18.98 -3.94
CA PRO A 98 -2.89 18.75 -2.87
C PRO A 98 -3.92 17.67 -3.23
N ILE A 99 -3.80 16.50 -2.59
CA ILE A 99 -4.77 15.41 -2.63
C ILE A 99 -5.27 15.10 -1.22
N VAL A 100 -6.46 14.53 -1.13
CA VAL A 100 -7.11 14.16 0.14
C VAL A 100 -7.47 12.69 0.08
N ALA A 101 -7.06 11.93 1.09
CA ALA A 101 -7.42 10.54 1.20
C ALA A 101 -8.84 10.37 1.72
N VAL A 102 -9.61 9.49 1.05
CA VAL A 102 -11.03 9.24 1.31
C VAL A 102 -11.31 7.84 1.86
N MET A 103 -10.30 6.96 1.84
CA MET A 103 -10.39 5.62 2.40
C MET A 103 -8.99 5.05 2.68
N ALA A 104 -8.77 4.50 3.85
CA ALA A 104 -7.61 3.68 4.18
C ALA A 104 -7.88 2.24 3.70
N THR A 105 -7.27 1.84 2.59
CA THR A 105 -7.47 0.48 2.05
C THR A 105 -6.76 -0.58 2.86
N LEU A 106 -5.71 -0.19 3.58
CA LEU A 106 -4.99 -0.99 4.56
C LEU A 106 -5.01 -0.28 5.92
N ASP A 107 -5.32 -1.01 6.99
CA ASP A 107 -5.27 -0.44 8.34
C ASP A 107 -3.83 -0.30 8.84
N LYS A 108 -2.97 -1.31 8.59
CA LYS A 108 -1.53 -1.21 8.85
C LYS A 108 -0.74 -1.28 7.56
N SER A 109 0.39 -0.57 7.50
CA SER A 109 1.34 -0.74 6.41
C SER A 109 1.95 -2.13 6.43
N PRO A 110 2.02 -2.86 5.29
CA PRO A 110 2.72 -4.14 5.19
C PRO A 110 4.25 -3.96 5.18
N PHE A 111 4.74 -2.72 5.14
CA PHE A 111 6.16 -2.43 5.10
C PHE A 111 6.83 -2.86 6.40
N SER A 112 7.95 -3.55 6.28
CA SER A 112 8.57 -4.29 7.38
C SER A 112 10.09 -4.34 7.24
N ILE A 113 10.75 -4.77 8.31
CA ILE A 113 12.12 -5.25 8.27
C ILE A 113 12.11 -6.73 8.65
N TYR A 114 12.90 -7.54 7.95
CA TYR A 114 13.04 -8.97 8.20
C TYR A 114 14.51 -9.38 8.40
N TRP A 115 14.71 -10.46 9.14
CA TRP A 115 16.01 -11.01 9.50
C TRP A 115 15.96 -12.53 9.73
N ASP A 116 17.12 -13.17 9.76
CA ASP A 116 17.24 -14.60 10.08
C ASP A 116 17.21 -14.84 11.58
N ALA A 117 16.18 -15.50 12.09
CA ALA A 117 16.05 -15.84 13.50
C ALA A 117 17.08 -16.88 13.97
N ALA A 118 17.63 -17.69 13.07
CA ALA A 118 18.69 -18.66 13.42
C ALA A 118 20.03 -17.95 13.66
N THR A 119 20.31 -16.89 12.90
CA THR A 119 21.52 -16.06 13.09
C THR A 119 21.39 -15.16 14.32
N TYR A 120 20.18 -14.63 14.59
CA TYR A 120 19.89 -13.70 15.70
C TYR A 120 18.74 -14.20 16.56
N PRO A 121 18.96 -15.26 17.37
CA PRO A 121 17.86 -15.88 18.14
C PRO A 121 17.32 -15.01 19.26
N ASP A 122 18.09 -14.03 19.74
CA ASP A 122 17.71 -13.07 20.77
C ASP A 122 17.07 -11.79 20.24
N VAL A 123 16.96 -11.64 18.91
CA VAL A 123 16.32 -10.50 18.25
C VAL A 123 14.82 -10.78 18.11
N ASN A 124 14.00 -9.94 18.74
CA ASN A 124 12.54 -10.04 18.71
C ASN A 124 11.86 -8.80 18.09
N SER A 125 12.64 -7.74 17.86
CA SER A 125 12.16 -6.49 17.30
C SER A 125 13.24 -5.83 16.42
N ILE A 126 12.80 -4.88 15.56
CA ILE A 126 13.75 -4.04 14.79
C ILE A 126 14.74 -3.35 15.73
N SER A 127 14.28 -2.88 16.89
CA SER A 127 15.14 -2.23 17.88
C SER A 127 16.22 -3.15 18.44
N ASP A 128 15.97 -4.45 18.51
CA ASP A 128 16.96 -5.43 19.01
C ASP A 128 18.14 -5.63 18.05
N LEU A 129 17.97 -5.35 16.75
CA LEU A 129 19.06 -5.44 15.76
C LEU A 129 20.25 -4.58 16.13
N LYS A 130 20.08 -3.53 16.95
CA LYS A 130 21.18 -2.70 17.47
C LYS A 130 22.14 -3.47 18.38
N LYS A 131 21.69 -4.53 19.03
CA LYS A 131 22.49 -5.34 19.96
C LYS A 131 23.67 -5.99 19.23
N HIS A 132 23.49 -6.29 17.95
CA HIS A 132 24.46 -6.97 17.09
C HIS A 132 25.03 -6.06 16.01
N ASP A 133 24.74 -4.76 16.04
CA ASP A 133 25.12 -3.80 14.99
C ASP A 133 24.80 -4.28 13.56
N VAL A 134 23.66 -4.96 13.41
CA VAL A 134 23.24 -5.56 12.14
C VAL A 134 23.05 -4.49 11.08
N THR A 135 23.70 -4.65 9.93
CA THR A 135 23.43 -3.80 8.76
C THR A 135 22.04 -4.10 8.21
N ILE A 136 21.27 -3.05 7.95
CA ILE A 136 19.90 -3.14 7.44
C ILE A 136 19.86 -2.53 6.03
N MET A 137 19.61 -3.37 5.04
CA MET A 137 19.47 -2.94 3.64
C MET A 137 18.09 -2.32 3.44
N LEU A 138 18.05 -1.02 3.21
CA LEU A 138 16.82 -0.22 3.17
C LEU A 138 16.47 0.24 1.74
N GLY A 139 17.42 0.19 0.82
CA GLY A 139 17.27 0.44 -0.60
C GLY A 139 17.19 1.91 -0.99
N ARG A 140 16.46 2.73 -0.28
CA ARG A 140 16.30 4.16 -0.59
C ARG A 140 15.94 4.96 0.67
N PRO A 141 16.16 6.28 0.66
CA PRO A 141 15.69 7.16 1.74
C PRO A 141 14.18 7.08 1.92
N ASP A 142 13.74 7.04 3.17
CA ASP A 142 12.32 7.04 3.54
C ASP A 142 12.13 7.81 4.85
N ILE A 143 10.94 8.38 5.05
CA ILE A 143 10.57 9.09 6.28
C ILE A 143 10.63 8.14 7.49
N GLY A 144 10.21 6.88 7.31
CA GLY A 144 10.25 5.86 8.36
C GLY A 144 11.66 5.62 8.90
N TRP A 145 12.66 5.55 8.02
CA TRP A 145 14.07 5.37 8.44
C TRP A 145 14.58 6.58 9.23
N LYS A 146 14.30 7.79 8.76
CA LYS A 146 14.68 9.02 9.46
C LYS A 146 14.03 9.06 10.85
N TYR A 147 12.76 8.67 10.93
CA TYR A 147 12.04 8.61 12.19
C TYR A 147 12.62 7.55 13.14
N PHE A 148 12.93 6.36 12.66
CA PHE A 148 13.53 5.31 13.48
C PHE A 148 14.89 5.70 14.04
N VAL A 149 15.72 6.36 13.25
CA VAL A 149 17.02 6.90 13.72
C VAL A 149 16.79 7.98 14.77
N ALA A 150 15.89 8.94 14.52
CA ALA A 150 15.59 10.03 15.45
C ALA A 150 15.02 9.53 16.78
N LYS A 151 14.28 8.42 16.77
CA LYS A 151 13.73 7.76 17.98
C LYS A 151 14.68 6.74 18.61
N GLY A 152 15.85 6.52 18.05
CA GLY A 152 16.80 5.53 18.56
C GLY A 152 16.34 4.07 18.39
N ILE A 153 15.38 3.81 17.51
CA ILE A 153 14.93 2.45 17.17
C ILE A 153 16.00 1.74 16.35
N MET A 154 16.68 2.48 15.45
CA MET A 154 17.88 2.00 14.75
C MET A 154 18.99 3.04 14.84
N LYS A 155 20.24 2.62 14.62
CA LYS A 155 21.40 3.51 14.50
C LYS A 155 21.56 3.92 13.03
N LYS A 156 22.00 5.16 12.78
CA LYS A 156 22.35 5.61 11.42
C LYS A 156 23.44 4.73 10.77
N SER A 157 24.36 4.21 11.58
CA SER A 157 25.43 3.30 11.13
C SER A 157 24.96 1.95 10.63
N GLN A 158 23.72 1.54 10.97
CA GLN A 158 23.13 0.29 10.49
C GLN A 158 22.49 0.43 9.10
N MET A 159 22.24 1.66 8.65
CA MET A 159 21.52 1.92 7.40
C MET A 159 22.41 1.70 6.18
N ASP A 160 21.96 0.84 5.26
CA ASP A 160 22.50 0.71 3.91
C ASP A 160 21.42 1.14 2.90
N LEU A 161 21.69 2.26 2.23
CA LEU A 161 20.81 2.84 1.20
C LEU A 161 21.36 2.61 -0.23
N SER A 162 22.45 1.85 -0.36
CA SER A 162 23.19 1.72 -1.63
C SER A 162 22.44 0.91 -2.69
N ASP A 163 21.58 0.00 -2.28
CA ASP A 163 20.82 -0.84 -3.19
C ASP A 163 19.45 -1.20 -2.59
N MET A 164 18.48 -1.50 -3.45
CA MET A 164 17.23 -2.11 -2.99
C MET A 164 17.53 -3.50 -2.45
N ALA A 165 16.87 -3.84 -1.33
CA ALA A 165 16.98 -5.16 -0.72
C ALA A 165 16.83 -6.26 -1.79
N LYS A 166 17.88 -7.07 -1.92
CA LYS A 166 17.92 -8.17 -2.89
C LYS A 166 18.17 -9.47 -2.16
N PRO A 167 17.39 -10.51 -2.43
CA PRO A 167 17.58 -11.82 -1.84
C PRO A 167 19.02 -12.33 -1.93
N ALA A 168 19.71 -12.07 -3.05
CA ALA A 168 21.07 -12.49 -3.26
C ALA A 168 22.06 -11.94 -2.19
N ALA A 169 21.90 -10.69 -1.76
CA ALA A 169 22.74 -10.09 -0.72
C ALA A 169 22.51 -10.74 0.64
N PHE A 170 21.25 -10.94 1.00
CA PHE A 170 20.86 -11.61 2.25
C PHE A 170 21.40 -13.05 2.33
N ILE A 171 21.24 -13.81 1.25
CA ILE A 171 21.73 -15.20 1.14
C ILE A 171 23.25 -15.25 1.18
N SER A 172 23.94 -14.39 0.41
CA SER A 172 25.40 -14.32 0.38
C SER A 172 26.00 -13.96 1.75
N ALA A 173 25.29 -13.16 2.53
CA ALA A 173 25.67 -12.82 3.90
C ALA A 173 25.30 -13.91 4.92
N ASN A 174 24.73 -15.04 4.49
CA ASN A 174 24.23 -16.11 5.37
C ASN A 174 23.29 -15.59 6.49
N GLY A 175 22.39 -14.67 6.14
CA GLY A 175 21.43 -14.09 7.10
C GLY A 175 22.04 -13.13 8.12
N LYS A 176 23.28 -12.66 7.92
CA LYS A 176 23.92 -11.65 8.80
C LYS A 176 23.47 -10.22 8.55
N LEU A 177 22.68 -10.00 7.48
CA LEU A 177 22.02 -8.73 7.18
C LEU A 177 20.56 -8.80 7.64
N ALA A 178 19.96 -7.64 7.84
CA ALA A 178 18.50 -7.48 7.82
C ALA A 178 18.09 -6.68 6.57
N GLU A 179 16.86 -6.80 6.12
CA GLU A 179 16.39 -6.11 4.92
C GLU A 179 14.99 -5.53 5.14
N ALA A 180 14.74 -4.40 4.47
CA ALA A 180 13.39 -3.86 4.34
C ALA A 180 12.63 -4.59 3.22
N GLY A 181 11.34 -4.81 3.44
CA GLY A 181 10.45 -5.44 2.48
C GLY A 181 9.02 -5.48 2.98
N PHE A 182 8.20 -6.31 2.36
CA PHE A 182 6.78 -6.39 2.66
C PHE A 182 6.45 -7.72 3.34
N ALA A 183 5.83 -7.66 4.52
CA ALA A 183 5.44 -8.85 5.27
C ALA A 183 4.47 -9.77 4.49
N THR A 184 3.85 -9.24 3.47
CA THR A 184 2.93 -9.92 2.55
C THR A 184 3.62 -10.58 1.35
N ALA A 185 4.93 -10.42 1.18
CA ALA A 185 5.69 -10.92 0.03
C ALA A 185 6.97 -11.68 0.43
N GLU A 186 7.96 -11.01 1.03
CA GLU A 186 9.29 -11.56 1.25
C GLU A 186 9.32 -12.82 2.11
N PRO A 187 8.52 -13.00 3.18
CA PRO A 187 8.54 -14.25 3.94
C PRO A 187 8.23 -15.48 3.09
N PHE A 188 7.27 -15.37 2.16
CA PHE A 188 6.95 -16.44 1.23
C PHE A 188 8.07 -16.67 0.20
N LEU A 189 8.62 -15.58 -0.33
CA LEU A 189 9.74 -15.63 -1.27
C LEU A 189 10.92 -16.41 -0.68
N TYR A 190 11.35 -16.09 0.54
CA TYR A 190 12.48 -16.74 1.21
C TYR A 190 12.20 -18.19 1.59
N GLU A 191 11.02 -18.45 2.15
CA GLU A 191 10.70 -19.79 2.65
C GLU A 191 10.39 -20.79 1.54
N VAL A 192 9.74 -20.33 0.45
CA VAL A 192 9.14 -21.24 -0.56
C VAL A 192 9.77 -21.09 -1.93
N GLU A 193 10.03 -19.88 -2.40
CA GLU A 193 10.44 -19.67 -3.80
C GLU A 193 11.95 -19.68 -4.00
N ILE A 194 12.73 -19.30 -2.98
CA ILE A 194 14.20 -19.30 -3.05
C ILE A 194 14.76 -20.57 -2.42
N ALA A 195 15.06 -21.57 -3.24
CA ALA A 195 15.57 -22.87 -2.79
C ALA A 195 16.90 -22.78 -2.04
N GLU A 196 17.75 -21.81 -2.38
CA GLU A 196 19.04 -21.57 -1.73
C GLU A 196 18.90 -21.09 -0.27
N TRP A 197 17.73 -20.57 0.11
CA TRP A 197 17.43 -20.20 1.48
C TRP A 197 16.49 -21.21 2.14
N GLY A 198 15.28 -21.40 1.62
CA GLY A 198 14.33 -22.48 1.94
C GLY A 198 13.89 -22.56 3.40
N LYS A 199 13.91 -21.43 4.15
CA LYS A 199 13.49 -21.36 5.54
C LYS A 199 12.82 -20.02 5.85
N PRO A 200 11.98 -19.95 6.93
CA PRO A 200 11.31 -18.70 7.28
C PRO A 200 12.30 -17.61 7.70
N VAL A 201 11.91 -16.36 7.47
CA VAL A 201 12.51 -15.17 8.05
C VAL A 201 11.58 -14.60 9.12
N LYS A 202 12.16 -13.97 10.14
CA LYS A 202 11.40 -13.20 11.13
C LYS A 202 11.15 -11.80 10.61
N VAL A 203 9.96 -11.28 10.87
CA VAL A 203 9.52 -9.99 10.32
C VAL A 203 8.84 -9.15 11.41
N GLN A 204 9.04 -7.83 11.37
CA GLN A 204 8.25 -6.86 12.13
C GLN A 204 7.79 -5.74 11.22
N LEU A 205 6.49 -5.39 11.29
CA LEU A 205 5.95 -4.24 10.60
C LEU A 205 6.54 -2.94 11.18
N LEU A 206 6.81 -1.95 10.32
CA LEU A 206 7.19 -0.61 10.76
C LEU A 206 6.11 0.02 11.64
N HIS A 207 4.84 -0.30 11.35
CA HIS A 207 3.70 0.10 12.17
C HIS A 207 3.87 -0.34 13.63
N ASP A 208 4.16 -1.61 13.85
CA ASP A 208 4.30 -2.19 15.19
C ASP A 208 5.60 -1.74 15.89
N ALA A 209 6.58 -1.25 15.12
CA ALA A 209 7.78 -0.60 15.64
C ALA A 209 7.60 0.90 15.95
N GLY A 210 6.40 1.46 15.70
CA GLY A 210 6.03 2.82 16.08
C GLY A 210 5.93 3.84 14.93
N PHE A 211 5.98 3.41 13.67
CA PHE A 211 5.76 4.27 12.51
C PHE A 211 4.39 3.97 11.88
N PRO A 212 3.31 4.69 12.28
CA PRO A 212 1.93 4.33 11.99
C PRO A 212 1.44 4.81 10.62
N GLU A 213 2.19 4.57 9.56
CA GLU A 213 1.86 4.98 8.19
C GLU A 213 0.55 4.34 7.69
N TYR A 214 -0.28 5.12 6.99
CA TYR A 214 -1.30 4.62 6.08
C TYR A 214 -0.68 4.49 4.69
N PHE A 215 -0.34 3.26 4.29
CA PHE A 215 0.53 3.03 3.14
C PHE A 215 -0.17 3.19 1.79
N GLN A 216 -1.36 2.65 1.62
CA GLN A 216 -2.14 2.68 0.38
C GLN A 216 -3.47 3.41 0.62
N ALA A 217 -3.41 4.68 1.01
CA ALA A 217 -4.61 5.48 1.15
C ALA A 217 -5.15 5.87 -0.23
N LEU A 218 -6.44 5.60 -0.46
CA LEU A 218 -7.11 5.98 -1.70
C LEU A 218 -7.47 7.47 -1.64
N ALA A 219 -6.92 8.26 -2.53
CA ALA A 219 -7.04 9.71 -2.51
C ALA A 219 -7.59 10.28 -3.82
N VAL A 220 -8.18 11.47 -3.73
CA VAL A 220 -8.64 12.30 -4.84
C VAL A 220 -7.98 13.68 -4.79
N LYS A 221 -8.02 14.46 -5.87
CA LYS A 221 -7.57 15.86 -5.82
C LYS A 221 -8.41 16.64 -4.80
N LYS A 222 -7.79 17.55 -4.07
CA LYS A 222 -8.47 18.34 -3.02
C LYS A 222 -9.72 19.03 -3.55
N GLU A 223 -9.68 19.57 -4.76
CA GLU A 223 -10.82 20.23 -5.40
C GLU A 223 -11.98 19.29 -5.74
N ASP A 224 -11.71 18.00 -5.92
CA ASP A 224 -12.74 17.00 -6.26
C ASP A 224 -13.57 16.57 -5.05
N ILE A 225 -13.11 16.83 -3.81
CA ILE A 225 -13.88 16.55 -2.59
C ILE A 225 -15.26 17.20 -2.65
N ASP A 226 -15.34 18.46 -3.06
CA ASP A 226 -16.61 19.18 -3.17
C ASP A 226 -17.22 19.02 -4.57
N LYS A 227 -16.43 19.19 -5.64
CA LYS A 227 -16.91 19.13 -7.02
C LYS A 227 -17.48 17.77 -7.41
N LYS A 228 -17.01 16.69 -6.79
CA LYS A 228 -17.39 15.29 -7.05
C LYS A 228 -18.02 14.61 -5.83
N SER A 229 -18.51 15.37 -4.86
CA SER A 229 -19.07 14.85 -3.61
C SER A 229 -20.15 13.77 -3.86
N GLU A 230 -21.09 14.01 -4.78
CA GLU A 230 -22.15 13.05 -5.12
C GLU A 230 -21.60 11.72 -5.67
N CYS A 231 -20.51 11.78 -6.47
CA CYS A 231 -19.84 10.58 -6.94
C CYS A 231 -19.17 9.85 -5.78
N LEU A 232 -18.42 10.57 -4.94
CA LEU A 232 -17.68 9.99 -3.81
C LEU A 232 -18.62 9.35 -2.79
N GLU A 233 -19.76 9.98 -2.48
CA GLU A 233 -20.80 9.44 -1.56
C GLU A 233 -21.36 8.10 -2.01
N LYS A 234 -21.40 7.83 -3.32
CA LYS A 234 -21.88 6.55 -3.86
C LYS A 234 -20.75 5.57 -4.14
N LEU A 235 -19.57 6.07 -4.53
CA LEU A 235 -18.46 5.24 -4.96
C LEU A 235 -17.67 4.67 -3.78
N VAL A 236 -17.37 5.48 -2.77
CA VAL A 236 -16.52 5.04 -1.66
C VAL A 236 -17.12 3.84 -0.90
N PRO A 237 -18.44 3.81 -0.58
CA PRO A 237 -19.06 2.61 -0.01
C PRO A 237 -18.98 1.37 -0.92
N ILE A 238 -19.02 1.53 -2.24
CA ILE A 238 -18.83 0.42 -3.18
C ILE A 238 -17.40 -0.10 -3.09
N ILE A 239 -16.41 0.78 -2.97
CA ILE A 239 -15.00 0.39 -2.80
C ILE A 239 -14.78 -0.28 -1.43
N GLN A 240 -15.38 0.23 -0.35
CA GLN A 240 -15.34 -0.44 0.96
C GLN A 240 -15.89 -1.87 0.85
N GLN A 241 -17.09 -2.03 0.26
CA GLN A 241 -17.71 -3.34 0.11
C GLN A 241 -16.85 -4.26 -0.78
N SER A 242 -16.22 -3.73 -1.82
CA SER A 242 -15.37 -4.56 -2.68
C SER A 242 -14.11 -5.08 -1.96
N HIS A 243 -13.59 -4.34 -0.99
CA HIS A 243 -12.51 -4.84 -0.12
C HIS A 243 -13.00 -5.98 0.79
N VAL A 244 -14.19 -5.84 1.38
CA VAL A 244 -14.83 -6.91 2.16
C VAL A 244 -15.10 -8.14 1.30
N ASP A 245 -15.65 -7.95 0.10
CA ASP A 245 -15.94 -9.04 -0.85
C ASP A 245 -14.66 -9.79 -1.26
N TYR A 246 -13.58 -9.05 -1.54
CA TYR A 246 -12.29 -9.62 -1.86
C TYR A 246 -11.71 -10.43 -0.68
N ILE A 247 -11.70 -9.86 0.52
CA ILE A 247 -11.15 -10.53 1.71
C ILE A 247 -11.93 -11.82 2.00
N ASN A 248 -13.24 -11.81 1.85
CA ASN A 248 -14.08 -12.99 2.10
C ASN A 248 -13.99 -14.04 0.97
N ASN A 249 -13.71 -13.63 -0.27
CA ASN A 249 -13.63 -14.53 -1.41
C ASN A 249 -12.57 -14.10 -2.45
N PRO A 250 -11.27 -14.29 -2.17
CA PRO A 250 -10.18 -13.73 -2.98
C PRO A 250 -9.90 -14.48 -4.29
N ASN A 251 -10.37 -15.71 -4.47
CA ASN A 251 -9.88 -16.62 -5.51
C ASN A 251 -10.05 -16.08 -6.93
N LYS A 252 -11.22 -15.53 -7.28
CA LYS A 252 -11.50 -15.00 -8.62
C LYS A 252 -10.59 -13.80 -8.91
N THR A 253 -10.48 -12.91 -7.95
CA THR A 253 -9.68 -11.68 -8.05
C THR A 253 -8.19 -11.99 -8.07
N ASN A 254 -7.71 -12.92 -7.27
CA ASN A 254 -6.31 -13.37 -7.32
C ASN A 254 -5.94 -13.97 -8.68
N LYS A 255 -6.84 -14.71 -9.33
CA LYS A 255 -6.62 -15.21 -10.70
C LYS A 255 -6.48 -14.05 -11.71
N LEU A 256 -7.29 -13.00 -11.57
CA LEU A 256 -7.14 -11.80 -12.39
C LEU A 256 -5.80 -11.13 -12.15
N ILE A 257 -5.42 -10.90 -10.89
CA ILE A 257 -4.14 -10.27 -10.51
C ILE A 257 -2.95 -11.02 -11.11
N VAL A 258 -2.90 -12.35 -10.95
CA VAL A 258 -1.85 -13.21 -11.53
C VAL A 258 -1.84 -13.12 -13.05
N LYS A 259 -3.02 -13.15 -13.69
CA LYS A 259 -3.14 -12.98 -15.15
C LYS A 259 -2.58 -11.64 -15.61
N LEU A 260 -2.88 -10.54 -14.91
CA LEU A 260 -2.38 -9.20 -15.25
C LEU A 260 -0.86 -9.12 -15.10
N ALA A 261 -0.30 -9.63 -13.99
CA ALA A 261 1.14 -9.69 -13.77
C ALA A 261 1.86 -10.39 -14.93
N ASN A 262 1.35 -11.52 -15.38
CA ASN A 262 1.91 -12.28 -16.50
C ASN A 262 1.69 -11.60 -17.87
N THR A 263 0.59 -10.85 -18.05
CA THR A 263 0.26 -10.23 -19.33
C THR A 263 1.02 -8.93 -19.58
N TYR A 264 1.34 -8.18 -18.53
CA TYR A 264 1.99 -6.88 -18.65
C TYR A 264 3.47 -6.94 -19.02
N LEU A 265 4.12 -8.07 -18.85
CA LEU A 265 5.52 -8.32 -19.24
C LEU A 265 6.51 -7.27 -18.67
N THR A 266 6.31 -6.87 -17.42
CA THR A 266 7.13 -5.86 -16.73
C THR A 266 8.33 -6.46 -15.99
N GLY A 267 8.49 -7.79 -16.03
CA GLY A 267 9.43 -8.52 -15.19
C GLY A 267 8.89 -8.83 -13.78
N TRP A 268 7.71 -8.33 -13.42
CA TRP A 268 7.04 -8.66 -12.18
C TRP A 268 6.50 -10.08 -12.22
N VAL A 269 7.02 -10.94 -11.33
CA VAL A 269 6.57 -12.33 -11.19
C VAL A 269 5.64 -12.42 -10.00
N TYR A 270 4.40 -12.82 -10.23
CA TYR A 270 3.40 -12.99 -9.19
C TYR A 270 2.57 -14.25 -9.44
N THR A 271 2.52 -15.14 -8.47
CA THR A 271 1.93 -16.48 -8.60
C THR A 271 0.69 -16.63 -7.72
N MET A 272 -0.15 -17.63 -8.02
CA MET A 272 -1.30 -17.93 -7.14
C MET A 272 -0.89 -18.28 -5.71
N PRO A 273 0.15 -19.11 -5.46
CA PRO A 273 0.61 -19.34 -4.09
C PRO A 273 1.06 -18.04 -3.37
N ALA A 274 1.76 -17.13 -4.07
CA ALA A 274 2.14 -15.83 -3.51
C ALA A 274 0.92 -14.98 -3.18
N ALA A 275 -0.09 -14.93 -4.06
CA ALA A 275 -1.33 -14.20 -3.83
C ALA A 275 -2.12 -14.76 -2.62
N ILE A 276 -2.19 -16.09 -2.49
CA ILE A 276 -2.85 -16.75 -1.35
C ILE A 276 -2.10 -16.44 -0.04
N PHE A 277 -0.78 -16.50 -0.06
CA PHE A 277 0.05 -16.14 1.09
C PHE A 277 -0.19 -14.68 1.50
N SER A 278 -0.08 -13.74 0.55
CA SER A 278 -0.30 -12.31 0.78
C SER A 278 -1.67 -12.04 1.41
N HIS A 279 -2.74 -12.62 0.85
CA HIS A 279 -4.09 -12.48 1.39
C HIS A 279 -4.19 -12.97 2.86
N ARG A 280 -3.58 -14.12 3.17
CA ARG A 280 -3.56 -14.65 4.55
C ARG A 280 -2.78 -13.76 5.50
N GLN A 281 -1.65 -13.23 5.06
CA GLN A 281 -0.83 -12.31 5.88
C GLN A 281 -1.53 -10.98 6.15
N GLN A 282 -2.27 -10.47 5.18
CA GLN A 282 -3.07 -9.25 5.38
C GLN A 282 -4.03 -9.40 6.57
N LEU A 283 -4.63 -10.57 6.74
CA LEU A 283 -5.50 -10.88 7.88
C LEU A 283 -4.71 -11.20 9.16
N ALA A 284 -3.68 -12.04 9.05
CA ALA A 284 -2.93 -12.52 10.21
C ALA A 284 -2.16 -11.41 10.95
N LEU A 285 -1.78 -10.35 10.25
CA LEU A 285 -1.03 -9.21 10.78
C LEU A 285 -1.90 -7.95 10.97
N ASP A 286 -3.22 -8.08 10.83
CA ASP A 286 -4.17 -6.95 10.89
C ASP A 286 -3.81 -5.83 9.89
N ILE A 287 -3.22 -6.18 8.74
CA ILE A 287 -2.93 -5.22 7.66
C ILE A 287 -4.25 -4.75 7.06
N VAL A 288 -5.21 -5.66 6.91
CA VAL A 288 -6.60 -5.36 6.57
C VAL A 288 -7.49 -5.77 7.74
N GLY A 289 -8.33 -4.85 8.19
CA GLY A 289 -9.24 -5.07 9.32
C GLY A 289 -10.10 -3.84 9.59
N ASN A 290 -10.98 -3.96 10.55
CA ASN A 290 -11.83 -2.84 11.01
C ASN A 290 -11.09 -1.86 11.94
N GLY A 291 -9.84 -2.17 12.34
CA GLY A 291 -9.16 -1.37 13.37
C GLY A 291 -9.87 -1.46 14.72
N ASP A 292 -10.05 -0.30 15.36
CA ASP A 292 -10.67 -0.20 16.70
C ASP A 292 -12.19 -0.04 16.66
N ASN A 293 -12.83 -0.15 15.49
CA ASN A 293 -14.28 0.02 15.32
C ASN A 293 -14.94 -1.16 14.57
N TYR A 294 -16.11 -0.96 13.96
CA TYR A 294 -16.89 -2.03 13.31
C TYR A 294 -16.90 -1.94 11.78
N PHE A 295 -16.17 -1.01 11.18
CA PHE A 295 -16.14 -0.82 9.73
C PHE A 295 -14.72 -0.64 9.21
N ILE A 296 -14.54 -0.88 7.92
CA ILE A 296 -13.25 -0.83 7.25
C ILE A 296 -13.02 0.54 6.60
N GLY A 297 -11.78 0.99 6.57
CA GLY A 297 -11.35 2.07 5.68
C GLY A 297 -11.26 3.45 6.29
N ASP A 298 -11.52 3.61 7.58
CA ASP A 298 -11.42 4.90 8.25
C ASP A 298 -10.00 5.32 8.62
N PHE A 299 -9.84 6.61 8.77
CA PHE A 299 -8.63 7.23 9.31
C PHE A 299 -8.88 7.61 10.77
N VAL A 300 -7.98 7.18 11.65
CA VAL A 300 -7.97 7.58 13.06
C VAL A 300 -7.34 8.99 13.16
N PRO A 301 -8.07 10.03 13.60
CA PRO A 301 -7.57 11.41 13.60
C PRO A 301 -6.25 11.60 14.33
N SER A 302 -6.10 11.03 15.52
CA SER A 302 -4.85 11.13 16.31
C SER A 302 -3.65 10.48 15.61
N ARG A 303 -3.87 9.44 14.80
CA ARG A 303 -2.83 8.81 14.00
C ARG A 303 -2.38 9.71 12.85
N VAL A 304 -3.31 10.41 12.20
CA VAL A 304 -3.00 11.39 11.14
C VAL A 304 -2.24 12.58 11.72
N GLU A 305 -2.66 13.13 12.87
CA GLU A 305 -1.95 14.18 13.61
C GLU A 305 -0.51 13.77 13.90
N ARG A 306 -0.31 12.54 14.37
CA ARG A 306 1.04 12.00 14.61
C ARG A 306 1.88 11.89 13.34
N LEU A 307 1.29 11.54 12.19
CA LEU A 307 2.03 11.51 10.93
C LEU A 307 2.45 12.92 10.48
N VAL A 308 1.61 13.94 10.70
CA VAL A 308 1.98 15.34 10.47
C VAL A 308 3.16 15.75 11.35
N GLU A 309 3.12 15.41 12.65
CA GLU A 309 4.24 15.67 13.58
C GLU A 309 5.52 14.96 13.13
N ILE A 310 5.43 13.71 12.71
CA ILE A 310 6.59 12.94 12.23
C ILE A 310 7.20 13.59 11.00
N VAL A 311 6.40 13.95 9.99
CA VAL A 311 6.91 14.62 8.77
C VAL A 311 7.59 15.94 9.13
N GLY A 312 6.96 16.77 9.95
CA GLY A 312 7.57 18.05 10.38
C GLY A 312 8.83 17.87 11.21
N PHE A 313 8.96 16.75 11.94
CA PHE A 313 10.14 16.49 12.78
C PHE A 313 11.35 15.96 11.98
N VAL A 314 11.12 15.14 10.94
CA VAL A 314 12.22 14.45 10.24
C VAL A 314 12.49 14.97 8.83
N THR A 315 11.75 15.99 8.39
CA THR A 315 11.91 16.63 7.08
C THR A 315 11.92 18.15 7.21
N ASP A 316 12.25 18.84 6.11
CA ASP A 316 12.20 20.31 6.03
C ASP A 316 10.80 20.83 5.62
N VAL A 317 9.78 19.98 5.60
CA VAL A 317 8.40 20.38 5.27
C VAL A 317 7.82 21.23 6.40
N ASP A 318 7.44 22.45 6.08
CA ASP A 318 6.75 23.32 7.02
C ASP A 318 5.28 22.89 7.19
N VAL A 319 5.00 22.22 8.28
CA VAL A 319 3.67 21.74 8.66
C VAL A 319 2.94 22.67 9.65
N SER A 320 3.52 23.83 9.98
CA SER A 320 2.98 24.74 11.02
C SER A 320 1.58 25.25 10.73
N SER A 321 1.22 25.41 9.45
CA SER A 321 -0.10 25.86 8.98
C SER A 321 -1.00 24.75 8.48
N LEU A 322 -0.54 23.48 8.55
CA LEU A 322 -1.30 22.34 8.05
C LEU A 322 -2.33 21.90 9.08
N ASP A 323 -3.60 21.86 8.69
CA ASP A 323 -4.62 21.15 9.46
C ASP A 323 -4.62 19.66 9.05
N PRO A 324 -4.34 18.73 9.97
CA PRO A 324 -4.37 17.30 9.68
C PRO A 324 -5.69 16.82 9.07
N LYS A 325 -6.81 17.49 9.40
CA LYS A 325 -8.15 17.18 8.86
C LYS A 325 -8.29 17.48 7.36
N GLU A 326 -7.37 18.25 6.79
CA GLU A 326 -7.34 18.50 5.34
C GLU A 326 -6.64 17.41 4.55
N MET A 327 -5.93 16.49 5.21
CA MET A 327 -5.20 15.40 4.56
C MET A 327 -6.05 14.17 4.28
N VAL A 328 -7.04 13.93 5.14
CA VAL A 328 -7.90 12.76 5.06
C VAL A 328 -9.35 13.12 5.40
N THR A 329 -10.30 12.31 4.94
CA THR A 329 -11.71 12.46 5.34
C THR A 329 -12.41 11.10 5.42
N ASN A 330 -13.20 10.92 6.48
CA ASN A 330 -14.09 9.77 6.65
C ASN A 330 -15.53 10.05 6.17
N LYS A 331 -15.76 11.23 5.58
CA LYS A 331 -17.10 11.73 5.20
C LYS A 331 -17.89 10.77 4.30
N PHE A 332 -17.19 10.04 3.43
CA PHE A 332 -17.80 9.23 2.37
C PHE A 332 -17.91 7.74 2.74
N LEU A 333 -17.39 7.35 3.90
CA LEU A 333 -17.43 5.97 4.36
C LEU A 333 -18.82 5.61 4.89
N ASP A 334 -19.22 4.36 4.66
CA ASP A 334 -20.42 3.78 5.26
C ASP A 334 -20.02 2.97 6.51
N PRO A 335 -20.43 3.41 7.71
CA PRO A 335 -20.06 2.76 8.97
C PRO A 335 -20.74 1.38 9.17
N SER A 336 -21.58 0.94 8.27
CA SER A 336 -22.19 -0.39 8.30
C SER A 336 -21.37 -1.45 7.53
N ILE A 337 -20.32 -1.04 6.80
CA ILE A 337 -19.49 -1.94 5.95
C ILE A 337 -18.19 -2.29 6.69
N GLY A 338 -18.08 -3.53 7.11
CA GLY A 338 -16.90 -4.05 7.83
C GLY A 338 -16.69 -5.55 7.61
N LEU A 339 -15.58 -6.05 8.18
CA LEU A 339 -15.19 -7.45 8.18
C LEU A 339 -15.74 -8.20 9.40
#